data_eb3276031cd7f20c59c7394f2631b88d
#
_entry.id   eb3276031cd7f20c59c7394f2631b88d
#
_cell.length_a   1.000
_cell.length_b   1.000
_cell.length_c   1.000
_cell.angle_alpha   90.00
_cell.angle_beta   90.00
_cell.angle_gamma   90.00
#
_symmetry.space_group_name_H-M   'P 1'
#
loop_
_entity.id
_entity.type
_entity.pdbx_description
1 polymer ?
#
loop_
_entity_poly.entity_id
_entity_poly.type
_entity_poly.pdbx_seq_one_letter_code
_entity_poly.pdbx_strand_id
1 'polypeptide(L)'
;MILTLTSEKNTVIGYSTLGKPVTVEFIGDKESKMRIFIIAGQHGDEKYSKKAVEKLSSHLKQRSNHSFYVAILMDANPDGYESNTRENSKSIDLNRDHIMLQSNETVAVHSFVQDWMPKIIIDVHNYPPRRKHLLKKHLILSHDIFVDIPTNPAILPILDDKQIDELFTELKSDLRSKGFSCERYTIFQKSGKIRHSTIDIKDARNSLSLRYDLFCIILEGREPLKKDGSDGEARTVSSQYDALYSIINWVEKNKMGFKKNTHIPKKNELVPIRARYRDSNDILKMDLKNSKTKKTSEIHLKKYSPNIEITQFIEMPEGYVVPNSLTALLEVLKKHGFSHDSKTNIQKQVEIYYLKYSATRDKTTKKSIKKKIQIISMSDYVI
;
A
#
# COMPACT_ATOMS: atom_id res chain seq x y z
N MET A 1 -24.52 -2.80 -6.81
CA MET A 1 -24.63 -3.81 -7.89
C MET A 1 -24.12 -5.11 -7.29
N ILE A 2 -25.00 -6.09 -7.05
CA ILE A 2 -24.60 -7.38 -6.46
C ILE A 2 -23.82 -8.13 -7.54
N LEU A 3 -22.52 -8.32 -7.32
CA LEU A 3 -21.69 -9.16 -8.17
C LEU A 3 -22.19 -10.61 -8.08
N THR A 4 -22.83 -11.10 -9.13
CA THR A 4 -23.14 -12.53 -9.27
C THR A 4 -21.82 -13.25 -9.57
N LEU A 5 -21.19 -13.77 -8.52
CA LEU A 5 -19.93 -14.54 -8.61
C LEU A 5 -20.26 -15.92 -9.21
N THR A 6 -20.19 -16.03 -10.53
CA THR A 6 -20.18 -17.31 -11.22
C THR A 6 -18.75 -17.86 -11.27
N SER A 7 -18.63 -19.15 -11.00
CA SER A 7 -17.38 -19.93 -10.87
C SER A 7 -16.36 -19.70 -11.99
N GLU A 8 -15.08 -19.59 -11.60
CA GLU A 8 -13.85 -19.84 -12.39
C GLU A 8 -13.58 -19.00 -13.65
N LYS A 9 -14.15 -17.81 -13.81
CA LYS A 9 -13.81 -16.89 -14.89
C LYS A 9 -13.33 -15.56 -14.32
N ASN A 10 -12.38 -14.92 -15.03
CA ASN A 10 -11.96 -13.56 -14.76
C ASN A 10 -13.18 -12.64 -14.58
N THR A 11 -13.31 -12.06 -13.40
CA THR A 11 -14.42 -11.16 -13.07
C THR A 11 -13.97 -9.73 -13.26
N VAL A 12 -14.70 -8.95 -14.07
CA VAL A 12 -14.46 -7.52 -14.24
C VAL A 12 -14.95 -6.79 -12.99
N ILE A 13 -14.05 -6.13 -12.28
CA ILE A 13 -14.35 -5.33 -11.07
C ILE A 13 -14.50 -3.84 -11.39
N GLY A 14 -14.08 -3.42 -12.57
CA GLY A 14 -14.16 -2.05 -13.06
C GLY A 14 -13.47 -1.87 -14.39
N TYR A 15 -13.30 -0.62 -14.77
CA TYR A 15 -12.64 -0.25 -16.02
C TYR A 15 -11.61 0.84 -15.78
N SER A 16 -10.50 0.80 -16.52
CA SER A 16 -9.49 1.85 -16.51
C SER A 16 -10.05 3.18 -17.05
N THR A 17 -9.27 4.21 -16.97
CA THR A 17 -9.62 5.52 -17.53
C THR A 17 -9.89 5.45 -19.04
N LEU A 18 -9.18 4.58 -19.80
CA LEU A 18 -9.41 4.37 -21.25
C LEU A 18 -10.40 3.24 -21.55
N GLY A 19 -11.13 2.76 -20.54
CA GLY A 19 -12.19 1.75 -20.72
C GLY A 19 -11.70 0.32 -20.80
N LYS A 20 -10.45 0.02 -20.46
CA LYS A 20 -9.94 -1.36 -20.38
C LYS A 20 -10.46 -2.05 -19.14
N PRO A 21 -10.82 -3.35 -19.21
CA PRO A 21 -11.32 -4.06 -18.05
C PRO A 21 -10.22 -4.26 -16.99
N VAL A 22 -10.56 -3.97 -15.73
CA VAL A 22 -9.80 -4.32 -14.55
C VAL A 22 -10.40 -5.63 -14.02
N THR A 23 -9.64 -6.73 -14.10
CA THR A 23 -10.15 -8.08 -13.88
C THR A 23 -9.46 -8.79 -12.74
N VAL A 24 -10.25 -9.55 -11.98
CA VAL A 24 -9.80 -10.40 -10.88
C VAL A 24 -10.02 -11.85 -11.23
N GLU A 25 -9.02 -12.68 -10.98
CA GLU A 25 -9.09 -14.12 -11.07
C GLU A 25 -9.26 -14.73 -9.67
N PHE A 26 -10.12 -15.74 -9.53
CA PHE A 26 -10.34 -16.42 -8.26
C PHE A 26 -9.80 -17.85 -8.28
N ILE A 27 -9.13 -18.25 -7.20
CA ILE A 27 -8.58 -19.61 -7.03
C ILE A 27 -8.79 -20.05 -5.58
N GLY A 28 -9.15 -21.32 -5.39
CA GLY A 28 -9.25 -21.94 -4.08
C GLY A 28 -10.67 -22.17 -3.60
N ASP A 29 -10.83 -22.35 -2.30
CA ASP A 29 -12.11 -22.68 -1.68
C ASP A 29 -12.94 -21.41 -1.43
N LYS A 30 -13.99 -21.22 -2.21
CA LYS A 30 -14.88 -20.03 -2.11
C LYS A 30 -15.66 -19.94 -0.79
N GLU A 31 -15.82 -21.06 -0.09
CA GLU A 31 -16.47 -21.09 1.23
C GLU A 31 -15.48 -20.72 2.35
N SER A 32 -14.19 -20.64 2.03
CA SER A 32 -13.17 -20.26 2.99
C SER A 32 -13.36 -18.82 3.48
N LYS A 33 -13.31 -18.66 4.80
CA LYS A 33 -13.29 -17.34 5.45
C LYS A 33 -11.94 -16.63 5.35
N MET A 34 -10.88 -17.39 4.99
CA MET A 34 -9.55 -16.82 4.74
C MET A 34 -9.48 -16.35 3.29
N ARG A 35 -9.77 -15.07 3.09
CA ARG A 35 -9.75 -14.40 1.79
C ARG A 35 -8.48 -13.59 1.64
N ILE A 36 -7.72 -13.86 0.58
CA ILE A 36 -6.46 -13.19 0.26
C ILE A 36 -6.65 -12.42 -1.05
N PHE A 37 -6.31 -11.15 -1.10
CA PHE A 37 -6.33 -10.37 -2.32
C PHE A 37 -4.90 -10.00 -2.72
N ILE A 38 -4.50 -10.34 -3.94
CA ILE A 38 -3.19 -10.00 -4.50
C ILE A 38 -3.39 -8.92 -5.54
N ILE A 39 -2.69 -7.80 -5.38
CA ILE A 39 -2.72 -6.67 -6.30
C ILE A 39 -1.35 -6.53 -6.94
N ALA A 40 -1.27 -6.58 -8.27
CA ALA A 40 -0.07 -6.27 -9.01
C ALA A 40 -0.37 -5.21 -10.09
N GLY A 41 0.67 -4.57 -10.60
CA GLY A 41 0.55 -3.64 -11.72
C GLY A 41 -0.13 -2.30 -11.37
N GLN A 42 -0.11 -1.85 -10.11
CA GLN A 42 -0.52 -0.47 -9.80
C GLN A 42 0.37 0.56 -10.55
N HIS A 43 1.66 0.22 -10.75
CA HIS A 43 2.56 0.96 -11.63
C HIS A 43 2.74 0.17 -12.91
N GLY A 44 2.37 0.75 -14.04
CA GLY A 44 2.35 0.03 -15.31
C GLY A 44 3.73 -0.34 -15.87
N ASP A 45 4.80 0.33 -15.40
CA ASP A 45 6.18 0.04 -15.76
C ASP A 45 6.80 -1.11 -14.92
N GLU A 46 6.13 -1.56 -13.86
CA GLU A 46 6.61 -2.64 -12.96
C GLU A 46 6.20 -4.04 -13.46
N LYS A 47 6.68 -4.43 -14.64
CA LYS A 47 6.23 -5.64 -15.37
C LYS A 47 6.56 -6.96 -14.71
N TYR A 48 7.58 -7.01 -13.85
CA TYR A 48 8.02 -8.26 -13.23
C TYR A 48 7.08 -8.71 -12.11
N SER A 49 6.43 -7.77 -11.42
CA SER A 49 5.40 -8.06 -10.43
C SER A 49 4.24 -8.85 -11.04
N LYS A 50 3.76 -8.44 -12.21
CA LYS A 50 2.73 -9.15 -12.97
C LYS A 50 3.18 -10.56 -13.35
N LYS A 51 4.37 -10.72 -13.93
CA LYS A 51 4.92 -12.06 -14.30
C LYS A 51 5.05 -13.00 -13.10
N ALA A 52 5.44 -12.48 -11.93
CA ALA A 52 5.54 -13.28 -10.71
C ALA A 52 4.16 -13.74 -10.21
N VAL A 53 3.16 -12.87 -10.29
CA VAL A 53 1.78 -13.19 -9.91
C VAL A 53 1.15 -14.16 -10.91
N GLU A 54 1.43 -14.06 -12.22
CA GLU A 54 1.01 -15.02 -13.24
C GLU A 54 1.58 -16.41 -12.96
N LYS A 55 2.87 -16.48 -12.60
CA LYS A 55 3.52 -17.75 -12.20
C LYS A 55 2.86 -18.34 -10.95
N LEU A 56 2.54 -17.51 -9.95
CA LEU A 56 1.83 -17.93 -8.74
C LEU A 56 0.44 -18.47 -9.08
N SER A 57 -0.35 -17.73 -9.87
CA SER A 57 -1.68 -18.16 -10.32
C SER A 57 -1.65 -19.53 -10.97
N SER A 58 -0.71 -19.73 -11.91
CA SER A 58 -0.53 -21.02 -12.60
C SER A 58 -0.20 -22.15 -11.64
N HIS A 59 0.62 -21.90 -10.63
CA HIS A 59 0.95 -22.89 -9.60
C HIS A 59 -0.27 -23.21 -8.71
N LEU A 60 -0.97 -22.18 -8.22
CA LEU A 60 -2.13 -22.38 -7.36
C LEU A 60 -3.24 -23.15 -8.05
N LYS A 61 -3.47 -22.96 -9.35
CA LYS A 61 -4.44 -23.74 -10.15
C LYS A 61 -4.14 -25.23 -10.22
N GLN A 62 -2.88 -25.61 -10.12
CA GLN A 62 -2.45 -27.01 -10.14
C GLN A 62 -2.59 -27.70 -8.79
N ARG A 63 -2.85 -26.93 -7.73
CA ARG A 63 -2.98 -27.44 -6.38
C ARG A 63 -4.41 -27.95 -6.15
N SER A 64 -4.57 -29.19 -5.72
CA SER A 64 -5.87 -29.86 -5.56
C SER A 64 -6.69 -29.37 -4.36
N ASN A 65 -6.03 -28.89 -3.30
CA ASN A 65 -6.68 -28.50 -2.07
C ASN A 65 -6.20 -27.11 -1.59
N HIS A 66 -7.15 -26.26 -1.27
CA HIS A 66 -6.91 -24.94 -0.70
C HIS A 66 -7.73 -24.77 0.58
N SER A 67 -7.14 -24.22 1.63
CA SER A 67 -7.87 -23.81 2.84
C SER A 67 -8.10 -22.30 2.88
N PHE A 68 -7.91 -21.63 1.74
CA PHE A 68 -8.09 -20.20 1.51
C PHE A 68 -8.82 -19.95 0.18
N TYR A 69 -9.30 -18.72 0.01
CA TYR A 69 -9.83 -18.24 -1.26
C TYR A 69 -9.04 -17.00 -1.68
N VAL A 70 -8.35 -17.07 -2.81
CA VAL A 70 -7.53 -15.96 -3.30
C VAL A 70 -8.18 -15.30 -4.50
N ALA A 71 -8.19 -13.96 -4.48
CA ALA A 71 -8.51 -13.10 -5.61
C ALA A 71 -7.21 -12.47 -6.11
N ILE A 72 -6.97 -12.51 -7.42
CA ILE A 72 -5.72 -12.03 -8.03
C ILE A 72 -6.05 -10.95 -9.06
N LEU A 73 -5.64 -9.73 -8.81
CA LEU A 73 -5.62 -8.61 -9.75
C LEU A 73 -4.21 -8.49 -10.33
N MET A 74 -4.00 -9.05 -11.52
CA MET A 74 -2.68 -9.10 -12.15
C MET A 74 -2.23 -7.76 -12.72
N ASP A 75 -3.19 -6.90 -13.08
CA ASP A 75 -2.93 -5.62 -13.76
C ASP A 75 -3.95 -4.57 -13.29
N ALA A 76 -3.58 -3.85 -12.25
CA ALA A 76 -4.42 -2.79 -11.69
C ALA A 76 -4.41 -1.52 -12.55
N ASN A 77 -3.42 -1.34 -13.43
CA ASN A 77 -3.23 -0.17 -14.29
C ASN A 77 -2.98 -0.57 -15.75
N PRO A 78 -4.00 -1.11 -16.45
CA PRO A 78 -3.80 -1.59 -17.82
C PRO A 78 -3.43 -0.49 -18.82
N ASP A 79 -3.79 0.77 -18.56
CA ASP A 79 -3.40 1.90 -19.39
C ASP A 79 -1.90 2.21 -19.24
N GLY A 80 -1.42 2.26 -18.00
CA GLY A 80 0.00 2.45 -17.70
C GLY A 80 0.86 1.27 -18.15
N TYR A 81 0.34 0.04 -18.04
CA TYR A 81 1.04 -1.16 -18.52
C TYR A 81 1.31 -1.12 -20.02
N GLU A 82 0.30 -0.76 -20.82
CA GLU A 82 0.44 -0.64 -22.28
C GLU A 82 1.40 0.48 -22.67
N SER A 83 1.27 1.64 -22.02
CA SER A 83 2.16 2.79 -22.28
C SER A 83 3.53 2.68 -21.60
N ASN A 84 3.76 1.64 -20.80
CA ASN A 84 4.98 1.45 -20.01
C ASN A 84 5.32 2.66 -19.14
N THR A 85 4.30 3.19 -18.45
CA THR A 85 4.39 4.32 -17.52
C THR A 85 3.99 3.91 -16.12
N ARG A 86 4.58 4.58 -15.15
CA ARG A 86 4.22 4.38 -13.72
C ARG A 86 2.77 4.76 -13.46
N GLU A 87 2.39 5.94 -13.92
CA GLU A 87 1.07 6.52 -13.76
C GLU A 87 0.06 5.93 -14.77
N ASN A 88 -1.22 6.12 -14.50
CA ASN A 88 -2.29 5.82 -15.45
C ASN A 88 -2.38 6.89 -16.56
N SER A 89 -3.32 6.73 -17.50
CA SER A 89 -3.52 7.65 -18.61
C SER A 89 -3.87 9.10 -18.23
N LYS A 90 -4.26 9.35 -16.98
CA LYS A 90 -4.47 10.71 -16.41
C LYS A 90 -3.25 11.21 -15.61
N SER A 91 -2.10 10.58 -15.73
CA SER A 91 -0.90 10.89 -14.94
C SER A 91 -1.11 10.81 -13.42
N ILE A 92 -1.94 9.86 -12.98
CA ILE A 92 -2.19 9.58 -11.57
C ILE A 92 -1.39 8.35 -11.17
N ASP A 93 -0.54 8.48 -10.14
CA ASP A 93 0.09 7.35 -9.46
C ASP A 93 -0.97 6.65 -8.61
N LEU A 94 -1.43 5.46 -9.04
CA LEU A 94 -2.51 4.73 -8.36
C LEU A 94 -2.17 4.43 -6.91
N ASN A 95 -0.90 4.12 -6.60
CA ASN A 95 -0.45 3.88 -5.23
C ASN A 95 -0.21 5.18 -4.43
N ARG A 96 -0.82 6.30 -4.85
CA ARG A 96 -0.97 7.57 -4.13
C ARG A 96 -2.40 8.08 -4.13
N ASP A 97 -3.30 7.36 -4.77
CA ASP A 97 -4.69 7.78 -4.99
C ASP A 97 -5.71 7.11 -4.05
N HIS A 98 -5.26 6.23 -3.14
CA HIS A 98 -6.14 5.44 -2.26
C HIS A 98 -6.94 6.27 -1.22
N ILE A 99 -6.69 7.57 -1.13
CA ILE A 99 -7.52 8.50 -0.33
C ILE A 99 -8.45 9.33 -1.22
N MET A 100 -7.92 9.86 -2.33
CA MET A 100 -8.69 10.77 -3.17
C MET A 100 -9.59 10.05 -4.17
N LEU A 101 -9.26 8.80 -4.53
CA LEU A 101 -10.02 7.97 -5.45
C LEU A 101 -10.39 8.69 -6.75
N GLN A 102 -9.40 9.38 -7.34
CA GLN A 102 -9.57 10.15 -8.58
C GLN A 102 -9.58 9.26 -9.81
N SER A 103 -8.89 8.11 -9.76
CA SER A 103 -8.82 7.16 -10.86
C SER A 103 -9.89 6.09 -10.73
N ASN A 104 -10.41 5.66 -11.87
CA ASN A 104 -11.40 4.58 -11.93
C ASN A 104 -10.83 3.26 -11.41
N GLU A 105 -9.54 3.04 -11.65
CA GLU A 105 -8.80 1.85 -11.24
C GLU A 105 -8.74 1.73 -9.71
N THR A 106 -8.40 2.79 -8.98
CA THR A 106 -8.40 2.78 -7.51
C THR A 106 -9.81 2.69 -6.94
N VAL A 107 -10.80 3.31 -7.56
CA VAL A 107 -12.22 3.14 -7.20
C VAL A 107 -12.63 1.68 -7.33
N ALA A 108 -12.26 1.01 -8.43
CA ALA A 108 -12.57 -0.41 -8.65
C ALA A 108 -11.95 -1.30 -7.55
N VAL A 109 -10.69 -1.06 -7.19
CA VAL A 109 -10.01 -1.78 -6.10
C VAL A 109 -10.75 -1.59 -4.77
N HIS A 110 -11.10 -0.34 -4.41
CA HIS A 110 -11.80 -0.05 -3.15
C HIS A 110 -13.20 -0.68 -3.10
N SER A 111 -13.97 -0.58 -4.19
CA SER A 111 -15.29 -1.22 -4.28
C SER A 111 -15.18 -2.73 -4.13
N PHE A 112 -14.21 -3.36 -4.81
CA PHE A 112 -13.96 -4.79 -4.69
C PHE A 112 -13.57 -5.19 -3.26
N VAL A 113 -12.68 -4.48 -2.62
CA VAL A 113 -12.26 -4.75 -1.23
C VAL A 113 -13.43 -4.62 -0.26
N GLN A 114 -14.27 -3.60 -0.44
CA GLN A 114 -15.47 -3.39 0.38
C GLN A 114 -16.49 -4.53 0.24
N ASP A 115 -16.72 -5.01 -0.97
CA ASP A 115 -17.73 -6.04 -1.25
C ASP A 115 -17.19 -7.45 -0.91
N TRP A 116 -15.95 -7.73 -1.26
CA TRP A 116 -15.36 -9.06 -1.09
C TRP A 116 -14.74 -9.29 0.30
N MET A 117 -14.37 -8.23 1.01
CA MET A 117 -13.83 -8.25 2.39
C MET A 117 -12.67 -9.23 2.58
N PRO A 118 -11.52 -9.03 1.91
CA PRO A 118 -10.34 -9.84 2.16
C PRO A 118 -9.84 -9.66 3.59
N LYS A 119 -9.16 -10.66 4.14
CA LYS A 119 -8.43 -10.55 5.41
C LYS A 119 -7.02 -10.02 5.21
N ILE A 120 -6.43 -10.38 4.09
CA ILE A 120 -5.07 -10.03 3.74
C ILE A 120 -5.06 -9.49 2.32
N ILE A 121 -4.28 -8.44 2.13
CA ILE A 121 -3.89 -7.94 0.81
C ILE A 121 -2.38 -8.07 0.68
N ILE A 122 -1.92 -8.53 -0.48
CA ILE A 122 -0.50 -8.49 -0.85
C ILE A 122 -0.38 -7.56 -2.05
N ASP A 123 0.23 -6.40 -1.81
CA ASP A 123 0.46 -5.35 -2.80
C ASP A 123 1.87 -5.53 -3.41
N VAL A 124 1.92 -5.93 -4.68
CA VAL A 124 3.14 -6.43 -5.34
C VAL A 124 3.72 -5.40 -6.27
N HIS A 125 4.93 -4.98 -5.97
CA HIS A 125 5.67 -3.92 -6.66
C HIS A 125 7.06 -4.35 -7.10
N ASN A 126 7.72 -3.49 -7.89
CA ASN A 126 9.14 -3.59 -8.19
C ASN A 126 9.88 -2.34 -7.73
N TYR A 127 11.09 -2.50 -7.23
CA TYR A 127 11.93 -1.37 -6.85
C TYR A 127 13.21 -1.29 -7.69
N PRO A 128 13.62 -0.09 -8.14
CA PRO A 128 14.90 0.09 -8.81
C PRO A 128 16.06 0.00 -7.80
N PRO A 129 17.08 -0.85 -8.05
CA PRO A 129 18.19 -1.06 -7.11
C PRO A 129 19.12 0.15 -6.98
N ARG A 130 19.04 1.07 -7.94
CA ARG A 130 19.88 2.28 -7.98
C ARG A 130 19.20 3.43 -7.25
N ARG A 131 19.81 3.91 -6.17
CA ARG A 131 19.37 5.09 -5.42
C ARG A 131 20.43 6.18 -5.53
N LYS A 132 20.06 7.39 -5.94
CA LYS A 132 20.98 8.50 -6.26
C LYS A 132 22.06 8.76 -5.19
N HIS A 133 21.71 8.72 -3.91
CA HIS A 133 22.66 8.95 -2.82
C HIS A 133 23.57 7.74 -2.54
N LEU A 134 23.10 6.50 -2.76
CA LEU A 134 23.95 5.31 -2.68
C LEU A 134 24.93 5.25 -3.84
N LEU A 135 24.50 5.62 -5.03
CA LEU A 135 25.38 5.69 -6.21
C LEU A 135 26.56 6.64 -6.05
N LYS A 136 26.39 7.73 -5.30
CA LYS A 136 27.52 8.63 -4.94
C LYS A 136 28.63 7.92 -4.16
N LYS A 137 28.30 6.84 -3.47
CA LYS A 137 29.21 5.96 -2.73
C LYS A 137 29.56 4.68 -3.46
N HIS A 138 29.19 4.58 -4.75
CA HIS A 138 29.29 3.36 -5.55
C HIS A 138 28.52 2.16 -4.96
N LEU A 139 27.44 2.40 -4.23
CA LEU A 139 26.60 1.39 -3.62
C LEU A 139 25.25 1.29 -4.34
N ILE A 140 24.70 0.07 -4.39
CA ILE A 140 23.35 -0.23 -4.87
C ILE A 140 22.67 -1.20 -3.91
N LEU A 141 21.34 -1.17 -3.89
CA LEU A 141 20.54 -2.15 -3.16
C LEU A 141 20.71 -3.53 -3.81
N SER A 142 20.86 -4.57 -3.01
CA SER A 142 21.19 -5.93 -3.46
C SER A 142 20.15 -6.98 -3.10
N HIS A 143 19.26 -6.70 -2.17
CA HIS A 143 18.23 -7.65 -1.75
C HIS A 143 17.29 -7.96 -2.91
N ASP A 144 16.92 -9.23 -3.06
CA ASP A 144 15.98 -9.65 -4.10
C ASP A 144 14.57 -9.16 -3.77
N ILE A 145 14.23 -9.21 -2.49
CA ILE A 145 12.92 -8.84 -1.96
C ILE A 145 13.05 -7.85 -0.81
N PHE A 146 12.23 -6.82 -0.87
CA PHE A 146 11.84 -6.03 0.30
C PHE A 146 10.38 -6.28 0.64
N VAL A 147 10.07 -6.32 1.92
CA VAL A 147 8.71 -6.51 2.42
C VAL A 147 8.44 -5.57 3.59
N ASP A 148 7.22 -5.07 3.69
CA ASP A 148 6.79 -4.31 4.86
C ASP A 148 5.29 -4.48 5.11
N ILE A 149 4.87 -4.08 6.30
CA ILE A 149 3.51 -4.18 6.83
C ILE A 149 2.93 -2.77 7.02
N PRO A 150 1.65 -2.61 7.38
CA PRO A 150 1.09 -1.31 7.71
C PRO A 150 1.88 -0.61 8.81
N THR A 151 2.18 0.66 8.61
CA THR A 151 3.06 1.44 9.50
C THR A 151 2.40 2.71 10.04
N ASN A 152 1.19 3.04 9.60
CA ASN A 152 0.47 4.17 10.18
C ASN A 152 -0.05 3.81 11.58
N PRO A 153 0.26 4.60 12.63
CA PRO A 153 -0.10 4.26 14.01
C PRO A 153 -1.61 4.36 14.32
N ALA A 154 -2.43 4.84 13.40
CA ALA A 154 -3.88 4.78 13.51
C ALA A 154 -4.47 3.43 13.09
N ILE A 155 -3.65 2.57 12.46
CA ILE A 155 -4.06 1.22 12.07
C ILE A 155 -3.92 0.30 13.28
N LEU A 156 -5.02 -0.30 13.66
CA LEU A 156 -5.03 -1.25 14.76
C LEU A 156 -4.43 -2.59 14.31
N PRO A 157 -3.59 -3.24 15.13
CA PRO A 157 -2.89 -4.43 14.72
C PRO A 157 -3.83 -5.65 14.63
N ILE A 158 -3.91 -6.26 13.45
CA ILE A 158 -4.59 -7.54 13.21
C ILE A 158 -3.71 -8.72 13.65
N LEU A 159 -2.40 -8.56 13.50
CA LEU A 159 -1.37 -9.47 13.98
C LEU A 159 -0.66 -8.83 15.17
N ASP A 160 -0.29 -9.62 16.16
CA ASP A 160 0.59 -9.16 17.22
C ASP A 160 2.07 -9.17 16.78
N ASP A 161 2.93 -8.55 17.60
CA ASP A 161 4.37 -8.41 17.27
C ASP A 161 5.03 -9.76 17.07
N LYS A 162 4.65 -10.79 17.84
CA LYS A 162 5.18 -12.15 17.71
C LYS A 162 4.84 -12.76 16.35
N GLN A 163 3.59 -12.63 15.92
CA GLN A 163 3.14 -13.13 14.61
C GLN A 163 3.84 -12.39 13.46
N ILE A 164 4.08 -11.09 13.63
CA ILE A 164 4.83 -10.28 12.66
C ILE A 164 6.28 -10.77 12.57
N ASP A 165 6.94 -10.98 13.71
CA ASP A 165 8.32 -11.48 13.76
C ASP A 165 8.43 -12.89 13.18
N GLU A 166 7.45 -13.76 13.43
CA GLU A 166 7.37 -15.09 12.84
C GLU A 166 7.24 -15.02 11.30
N LEU A 167 6.33 -14.17 10.79
CA LEU A 167 6.17 -13.95 9.35
C LEU A 167 7.48 -13.52 8.69
N PHE A 168 8.15 -12.51 9.23
CA PHE A 168 9.41 -12.02 8.68
C PHE A 168 10.52 -13.08 8.77
N THR A 169 10.59 -13.82 9.86
CA THR A 169 11.60 -14.86 10.09
C THR A 169 11.41 -16.03 9.13
N GLU A 170 10.18 -16.55 9.02
CA GLU A 170 9.88 -17.66 8.11
C GLU A 170 10.11 -17.22 6.66
N LEU A 171 9.66 -16.05 6.24
CA LEU A 171 9.86 -15.54 4.89
C LEU A 171 11.35 -15.39 4.55
N LYS A 172 12.15 -14.80 5.45
CA LYS A 172 13.61 -14.67 5.26
C LYS A 172 14.29 -16.03 5.17
N SER A 173 13.88 -16.98 6.00
CA SER A 173 14.43 -18.36 6.01
C SER A 173 14.12 -19.09 4.71
N ASP A 174 12.85 -19.08 4.27
CA ASP A 174 12.41 -19.72 3.04
C ASP A 174 13.13 -19.18 1.81
N LEU A 175 13.18 -17.85 1.68
CA LEU A 175 13.87 -17.21 0.56
C LEU A 175 15.38 -17.51 0.56
N ARG A 176 16.01 -17.47 1.75
CA ARG A 176 17.44 -17.84 1.88
C ARG A 176 17.70 -19.28 1.45
N SER A 177 16.84 -20.23 1.80
CA SER A 177 16.99 -21.63 1.41
C SER A 177 16.97 -21.84 -0.11
N LYS A 178 16.34 -20.90 -0.84
CA LYS A 178 16.25 -20.87 -2.30
C LYS A 178 17.29 -19.94 -2.96
N GLY A 179 18.23 -19.41 -2.17
CA GLY A 179 19.30 -18.53 -2.66
C GLY A 179 18.86 -17.08 -2.93
N PHE A 180 17.74 -16.64 -2.34
CA PHE A 180 17.26 -15.27 -2.41
C PHE A 180 17.46 -14.53 -1.09
N SER A 181 17.62 -13.21 -1.19
CA SER A 181 17.77 -12.32 -0.05
C SER A 181 16.51 -11.48 0.17
N CYS A 182 16.09 -11.38 1.44
CA CYS A 182 14.93 -10.61 1.84
C CYS A 182 15.24 -9.72 3.01
N GLU A 183 14.73 -8.48 2.99
CA GLU A 183 14.87 -7.55 4.09
C GLU A 183 13.62 -6.66 4.22
N ARG A 184 13.48 -6.01 5.36
CA ARG A 184 12.40 -5.04 5.58
C ARG A 184 12.57 -3.83 4.68
N TYR A 185 11.48 -3.36 4.05
CA TYR A 185 11.51 -2.27 3.08
C TYR A 185 12.07 -0.98 3.70
N THR A 186 13.06 -0.42 3.04
CA THR A 186 13.82 0.72 3.55
C THR A 186 13.85 1.85 2.54
N ILE A 187 13.44 3.03 2.97
CA ILE A 187 13.43 4.25 2.17
C ILE A 187 14.64 5.11 2.53
N PHE A 188 15.36 5.50 1.49
CA PHE A 188 16.48 6.41 1.54
C PHE A 188 16.07 7.79 1.07
N GLN A 189 15.92 8.74 1.99
CA GLN A 189 15.47 10.09 1.68
C GLN A 189 16.57 10.94 1.03
N LYS A 190 16.18 11.99 0.31
CA LYS A 190 17.15 12.95 -0.29
C LYS A 190 18.05 13.62 0.76
N SER A 191 17.57 13.80 1.98
CA SER A 191 18.29 14.32 3.14
C SER A 191 19.38 13.37 3.68
N GLY A 192 19.42 12.13 3.20
CA GLY A 192 20.26 11.05 3.73
C GLY A 192 19.67 10.35 4.95
N LYS A 193 18.50 10.74 5.43
CA LYS A 193 17.77 9.99 6.47
C LYS A 193 17.25 8.68 5.90
N ILE A 194 17.27 7.65 6.73
CA ILE A 194 16.85 6.29 6.40
C ILE A 194 15.74 5.89 7.34
N ARG A 195 14.69 5.31 6.81
CA ARG A 195 13.55 4.81 7.57
C ARG A 195 12.93 3.61 6.88
N HIS A 196 12.06 2.92 7.55
CA HIS A 196 11.17 1.96 6.88
C HIS A 196 10.17 2.69 5.98
N SER A 197 9.19 2.01 5.48
CA SER A 197 8.17 2.52 4.56
C SER A 197 7.53 3.84 4.99
N THR A 198 6.70 4.40 4.16
CA THR A 198 5.92 5.60 4.53
C THR A 198 4.84 5.27 5.57
N ILE A 199 4.59 6.24 6.47
CA ILE A 199 3.43 6.24 7.37
C ILE A 199 2.23 6.99 6.76
N ASP A 200 2.40 7.50 5.54
CA ASP A 200 1.32 8.20 4.81
C ASP A 200 0.22 7.21 4.42
N ILE A 201 -1.02 7.65 4.52
CA ILE A 201 -2.20 6.84 4.19
C ILE A 201 -2.61 6.91 2.70
N LYS A 202 -1.76 7.46 1.83
CA LYS A 202 -2.06 7.56 0.40
C LYS A 202 -1.80 6.27 -0.37
N ASP A 203 -0.91 5.42 0.13
CA ASP A 203 -0.60 4.13 -0.48
C ASP A 203 -1.66 3.07 -0.14
N ALA A 204 -1.74 2.03 -0.96
CA ALA A 204 -2.67 0.92 -0.76
C ALA A 204 -2.52 0.28 0.62
N ARG A 205 -1.28 0.02 1.03
CA ARG A 205 -0.95 -0.70 2.26
C ARG A 205 -1.54 -0.04 3.51
N ASN A 206 -1.30 1.26 3.71
CA ASN A 206 -1.82 1.97 4.87
C ASN A 206 -3.29 2.35 4.71
N SER A 207 -3.73 2.77 3.51
CA SER A 207 -5.10 3.19 3.27
C SER A 207 -6.10 2.05 3.43
N LEU A 208 -5.85 0.92 2.75
CA LEU A 208 -6.76 -0.23 2.80
C LEU A 208 -6.81 -0.85 4.19
N SER A 209 -5.65 -0.95 4.88
CA SER A 209 -5.61 -1.46 6.25
C SER A 209 -6.35 -0.55 7.23
N LEU A 210 -6.22 0.77 7.09
CA LEU A 210 -6.92 1.72 7.95
C LEU A 210 -8.43 1.70 7.72
N ARG A 211 -8.86 1.56 6.46
CA ARG A 211 -10.27 1.69 6.08
C ARG A 211 -11.08 0.41 6.27
N TYR A 212 -10.48 -0.77 6.04
CA TYR A 212 -11.25 -2.01 5.89
C TYR A 212 -10.91 -3.11 6.91
N ASP A 213 -10.18 -2.79 7.97
CA ASP A 213 -9.80 -3.75 9.01
C ASP A 213 -9.17 -5.02 8.41
N LEU A 214 -8.14 -4.84 7.61
CA LEU A 214 -7.39 -5.89 6.95
C LEU A 214 -5.88 -5.68 7.07
N PHE A 215 -5.11 -6.73 6.84
CA PHE A 215 -3.65 -6.68 6.89
C PHE A 215 -3.08 -6.61 5.47
N CYS A 216 -2.51 -5.46 5.10
CA CYS A 216 -1.93 -5.26 3.78
C CYS A 216 -0.40 -5.33 3.84
N ILE A 217 0.19 -6.29 3.15
CA ILE A 217 1.63 -6.47 3.01
C ILE A 217 2.07 -5.84 1.70
N ILE A 218 3.12 -5.02 1.69
CA ILE A 218 3.79 -4.62 0.46
C ILE A 218 4.98 -5.54 0.19
N LEU A 219 5.09 -6.01 -1.05
CA LEU A 219 6.17 -6.84 -1.55
C LEU A 219 6.85 -6.14 -2.72
N GLU A 220 8.12 -5.82 -2.56
CA GLU A 220 8.92 -5.09 -3.54
C GLU A 220 10.02 -6.00 -4.10
N GLY A 221 9.90 -6.44 -5.35
CA GLY A 221 10.94 -7.20 -6.02
C GLY A 221 12.00 -6.29 -6.64
N ARG A 222 13.24 -6.71 -6.59
CA ARG A 222 14.36 -5.95 -7.17
C ARG A 222 14.30 -5.99 -8.69
N GLU A 223 14.21 -4.85 -9.34
CA GLU A 223 14.35 -4.77 -10.79
C GLU A 223 15.73 -5.26 -11.26
N PRO A 224 15.78 -5.99 -12.39
CA PRO A 224 17.06 -6.38 -12.97
C PRO A 224 17.79 -5.14 -13.52
N LEU A 225 19.10 -5.16 -13.47
CA LEU A 225 19.90 -4.18 -14.20
C LEU A 225 20.03 -4.64 -15.67
N LYS A 226 20.10 -3.72 -16.59
CA LYS A 226 20.25 -4.02 -18.05
C LYS A 226 21.32 -5.08 -18.34
N LYS A 227 22.43 -5.05 -17.59
CA LYS A 227 23.54 -6.00 -17.72
C LYS A 227 23.26 -7.40 -17.18
N ASP A 228 22.21 -7.56 -16.33
CA ASP A 228 21.86 -8.83 -15.74
C ASP A 228 21.11 -9.73 -16.75
N GLY A 229 20.62 -9.15 -17.85
CA GLY A 229 19.98 -9.86 -18.97
C GLY A 229 18.77 -10.71 -18.52
N SER A 230 18.52 -11.77 -19.27
CA SER A 230 17.44 -12.73 -19.00
C SER A 230 17.54 -13.41 -17.62
N ASP A 231 18.76 -13.69 -17.16
CA ASP A 231 18.98 -14.31 -15.83
C ASP A 231 18.54 -13.38 -14.69
N GLY A 232 18.78 -12.06 -14.85
CA GLY A 232 18.31 -11.07 -13.90
C GLY A 232 16.77 -10.97 -13.87
N GLU A 233 16.12 -11.04 -15.02
CA GLU A 233 14.66 -11.06 -15.13
C GLU A 233 14.07 -12.32 -14.50
N ALA A 234 14.62 -13.48 -14.84
CA ALA A 234 14.19 -14.76 -14.27
C ALA A 234 14.35 -14.78 -12.74
N ARG A 235 15.47 -14.23 -12.23
CA ARG A 235 15.70 -14.10 -10.79
C ARG A 235 14.67 -13.21 -10.11
N THR A 236 14.35 -12.04 -10.72
CA THR A 236 13.34 -11.10 -10.19
C THR A 236 11.97 -11.77 -10.11
N VAL A 237 11.54 -12.42 -11.17
CA VAL A 237 10.26 -13.14 -11.22
C VAL A 237 10.22 -14.28 -10.21
N SER A 238 11.29 -15.08 -10.14
CA SER A 238 11.34 -16.26 -9.25
C SER A 238 11.38 -15.85 -7.79
N SER A 239 12.17 -14.84 -7.41
CA SER A 239 12.23 -14.37 -6.01
C SER A 239 10.89 -13.80 -5.54
N GLN A 240 10.18 -13.05 -6.39
CA GLN A 240 8.85 -12.53 -6.04
C GLN A 240 7.80 -13.65 -5.96
N TYR A 241 7.82 -14.58 -6.90
CA TYR A 241 6.95 -15.76 -6.85
C TYR A 241 7.16 -16.56 -5.55
N ASP A 242 8.41 -16.84 -5.20
CA ASP A 242 8.73 -17.58 -3.98
C ASP A 242 8.33 -16.82 -2.71
N ALA A 243 8.50 -15.50 -2.69
CA ALA A 243 8.04 -14.66 -1.59
C ALA A 243 6.51 -14.68 -1.44
N LEU A 244 5.78 -14.54 -2.53
CA LEU A 244 4.32 -14.63 -2.55
C LEU A 244 3.84 -15.98 -2.04
N TYR A 245 4.45 -17.06 -2.53
CA TYR A 245 4.09 -18.42 -2.13
C TYR A 245 4.39 -18.68 -0.66
N SER A 246 5.53 -18.20 -0.15
CA SER A 246 5.90 -18.28 1.27
C SER A 246 4.89 -17.52 2.16
N ILE A 247 4.49 -16.31 1.77
CA ILE A 247 3.48 -15.54 2.51
C ILE A 247 2.14 -16.29 2.54
N ILE A 248 1.68 -16.85 1.40
CA ILE A 248 0.42 -17.61 1.34
C ILE A 248 0.47 -18.85 2.25
N ASN A 249 1.58 -19.59 2.23
CA ASN A 249 1.76 -20.76 3.09
C ASN A 249 1.76 -20.37 4.58
N TRP A 250 2.41 -19.27 4.93
CA TRP A 250 2.37 -18.73 6.30
C TRP A 250 0.96 -18.37 6.72
N VAL A 251 0.20 -17.69 5.84
CA VAL A 251 -1.21 -17.33 6.09
C VAL A 251 -2.07 -18.57 6.28
N GLU A 252 -1.90 -19.59 5.44
CA GLU A 252 -2.63 -20.86 5.53
C GLU A 252 -2.38 -21.57 6.85
N LYS A 253 -1.13 -21.61 7.29
CA LYS A 253 -0.69 -22.20 8.56
C LYS A 253 -1.26 -21.43 9.77
N ASN A 254 -1.33 -20.10 9.69
CA ASN A 254 -1.67 -19.21 10.79
C ASN A 254 -3.10 -18.65 10.72
N LYS A 255 -3.96 -19.14 9.84
CA LYS A 255 -5.30 -18.61 9.55
C LYS A 255 -6.19 -18.37 10.75
N MET A 256 -6.03 -19.13 11.84
CA MET A 256 -6.79 -18.98 13.07
C MET A 256 -6.29 -17.85 13.96
N GLY A 257 -5.08 -17.33 13.71
CA GLY A 257 -4.45 -16.27 14.51
C GLY A 257 -4.84 -14.84 14.09
N PHE A 258 -5.55 -14.68 12.97
CA PHE A 258 -5.96 -13.34 12.51
C PHE A 258 -7.10 -12.81 13.35
N LYS A 259 -6.80 -11.81 14.17
CA LYS A 259 -7.80 -11.14 15.02
C LYS A 259 -8.75 -10.35 14.13
N LYS A 260 -10.04 -10.40 14.46
CA LYS A 260 -10.98 -9.42 13.93
C LYS A 260 -10.81 -8.16 14.78
N ASN A 261 -10.45 -7.08 14.16
CA ASN A 261 -10.46 -5.81 14.86
C ASN A 261 -11.91 -5.30 14.91
N THR A 262 -12.50 -5.35 16.09
CA THR A 262 -13.87 -4.86 16.34
C THR A 262 -13.87 -3.50 17.02
N HIS A 263 -12.69 -2.94 17.26
CA HIS A 263 -12.60 -1.66 17.93
C HIS A 263 -12.92 -0.52 16.97
N ILE A 264 -14.09 0.04 17.12
CA ILE A 264 -14.47 1.32 16.51
C ILE A 264 -14.22 2.37 17.60
N PRO A 265 -13.37 3.39 17.35
CA PRO A 265 -13.13 4.43 18.35
C PRO A 265 -14.44 5.05 18.82
N LYS A 266 -14.61 5.14 20.14
CA LYS A 266 -15.82 5.72 20.74
C LYS A 266 -15.68 7.25 20.79
N LYS A 267 -16.81 7.93 20.93
CA LYS A 267 -16.82 9.38 21.19
C LYS A 267 -15.88 9.72 22.35
N ASN A 268 -15.08 10.76 22.18
CA ASN A 268 -14.05 11.26 23.10
C ASN A 268 -12.83 10.33 23.29
N GLU A 269 -12.74 9.24 22.56
CA GLU A 269 -11.51 8.46 22.51
C GLU A 269 -10.44 9.17 21.70
N LEU A 270 -9.20 9.17 22.22
CA LEU A 270 -8.08 9.80 21.51
C LEU A 270 -7.64 8.93 20.33
N VAL A 271 -7.71 9.49 19.14
CA VAL A 271 -7.22 8.85 17.91
C VAL A 271 -6.02 9.60 17.33
N PRO A 272 -4.97 8.90 16.91
CA PRO A 272 -3.82 9.54 16.32
C PRO A 272 -4.13 10.00 14.89
N ILE A 273 -3.83 11.28 14.59
CA ILE A 273 -4.02 11.85 13.26
C ILE A 273 -2.74 12.31 12.59
N ARG A 274 -1.67 12.46 13.36
CA ARG A 274 -0.34 12.78 12.81
C ARG A 274 0.73 11.99 13.52
N ALA A 275 1.68 11.54 12.72
CA ALA A 275 2.87 10.86 13.21
C ALA A 275 4.08 11.22 12.33
N ARG A 276 5.26 10.94 12.85
CA ARG A 276 6.52 11.05 12.09
C ARG A 276 7.50 9.98 12.54
N TYR A 277 8.47 9.67 11.71
CA TYR A 277 9.63 8.93 12.17
C TYR A 277 10.47 9.84 13.08
N ARG A 278 10.74 9.36 14.30
CA ARG A 278 11.58 10.07 15.27
C ARG A 278 13.01 10.06 14.77
N ASP A 279 13.64 11.25 14.75
CA ASP A 279 15.05 11.35 14.41
C ASP A 279 15.89 10.56 15.41
N SER A 280 16.79 9.75 14.90
CA SER A 280 17.65 8.89 15.68
C SER A 280 19.07 8.89 15.09
N ASN A 281 20.05 8.60 15.95
CA ASN A 281 21.43 8.32 15.55
C ASN A 281 21.67 6.82 15.36
N ASP A 282 20.63 6.03 15.31
CA ASP A 282 20.73 4.60 15.10
C ASP A 282 21.44 4.25 13.78
N ILE A 283 22.00 3.07 13.75
CA ILE A 283 22.74 2.53 12.61
C ILE A 283 21.95 1.36 12.03
N LEU A 284 21.60 1.46 10.76
CA LEU A 284 21.08 0.32 10.01
C LEU A 284 22.25 -0.46 9.42
N LYS A 285 22.34 -1.74 9.76
CA LYS A 285 23.22 -2.69 9.09
C LYS A 285 22.47 -3.31 7.91
N MET A 286 23.03 -3.21 6.74
CA MET A 286 22.38 -3.70 5.52
C MET A 286 23.42 -4.15 4.50
N ASP A 287 23.15 -5.26 3.85
CA ASP A 287 23.96 -5.76 2.74
C ASP A 287 23.75 -4.89 1.49
N LEU A 288 24.82 -4.25 1.04
CA LEU A 288 24.82 -3.45 -0.19
C LEU A 288 25.88 -3.98 -1.15
N LYS A 289 25.58 -3.90 -2.45
CA LYS A 289 26.49 -4.28 -3.51
C LYS A 289 27.29 -3.08 -3.99
N ASN A 290 28.60 -3.21 -4.05
CA ASN A 290 29.44 -2.19 -4.67
C ASN A 290 29.28 -2.27 -6.20
N SER A 291 28.91 -1.16 -6.83
CA SER A 291 28.63 -1.10 -8.27
C SER A 291 29.85 -1.26 -9.16
N LYS A 292 31.07 -0.98 -8.62
CA LYS A 292 32.37 -1.14 -9.31
C LYS A 292 32.92 -2.57 -9.10
N THR A 293 33.14 -2.96 -7.86
CA THR A 293 33.81 -4.25 -7.53
C THR A 293 32.87 -5.44 -7.60
N LYS A 294 31.54 -5.22 -7.66
CA LYS A 294 30.47 -6.23 -7.65
C LYS A 294 30.36 -7.05 -6.35
N LYS A 295 31.21 -6.78 -5.35
CA LYS A 295 31.14 -7.44 -4.04
C LYS A 295 29.96 -6.90 -3.23
N THR A 296 29.26 -7.78 -2.54
CA THR A 296 28.26 -7.44 -1.52
C THR A 296 28.94 -7.49 -0.14
N SER A 297 28.66 -6.51 0.70
CA SER A 297 29.15 -6.43 2.06
C SER A 297 28.13 -5.73 2.96
N GLU A 298 28.17 -6.04 4.24
CA GLU A 298 27.40 -5.31 5.25
C GLU A 298 27.94 -3.88 5.38
N ILE A 299 27.05 -2.91 5.24
CA ILE A 299 27.35 -1.48 5.37
C ILE A 299 26.56 -0.92 6.55
N HIS A 300 27.27 -0.16 7.39
CA HIS A 300 26.68 0.54 8.52
C HIS A 300 26.19 1.92 8.08
N LEU A 301 24.88 2.06 7.98
CA LEU A 301 24.21 3.25 7.51
C LEU A 301 23.74 4.10 8.69
N LYS A 302 24.27 5.31 8.81
CA LYS A 302 23.89 6.29 9.85
C LYS A 302 22.60 7.01 9.51
N LYS A 303 21.99 7.69 10.49
CA LYS A 303 20.73 8.45 10.39
C LYS A 303 19.53 7.55 10.10
N TYR A 304 19.53 6.36 10.66
CA TYR A 304 18.42 5.46 10.61
C TYR A 304 17.40 5.80 11.70
N SER A 305 16.15 5.94 11.31
CA SER A 305 15.02 6.29 12.17
C SER A 305 14.01 5.13 12.14
N PRO A 306 14.14 4.13 13.03
CA PRO A 306 13.24 2.97 13.05
C PRO A 306 11.88 3.28 13.67
N ASN A 307 11.83 4.20 14.65
CA ASN A 307 10.69 4.40 15.52
C ASN A 307 9.76 5.51 15.01
N ILE A 308 8.47 5.25 15.12
CA ILE A 308 7.40 6.20 14.82
C ILE A 308 6.94 6.83 16.14
N GLU A 309 6.75 8.14 16.16
CA GLU A 309 6.13 8.87 17.24
C GLU A 309 4.86 9.54 16.75
N ILE A 310 3.80 9.46 17.54
CA ILE A 310 2.55 10.18 17.29
C ILE A 310 2.77 11.62 17.77
N THR A 311 2.48 12.57 16.90
CA THR A 311 2.70 14.01 17.17
C THR A 311 1.41 14.77 17.42
N GLN A 312 0.27 14.18 17.08
CA GLN A 312 -1.04 14.79 17.31
C GLN A 312 -2.12 13.72 17.45
N PHE A 313 -2.95 13.92 18.47
CA PHE A 313 -4.21 13.21 18.68
C PHE A 313 -5.37 14.16 18.54
N ILE A 314 -6.54 13.63 18.21
CA ILE A 314 -7.83 14.29 18.39
C ILE A 314 -8.77 13.37 19.16
N GLU A 315 -9.72 13.95 19.85
CA GLU A 315 -10.84 13.18 20.40
C GLU A 315 -11.77 12.79 19.25
N MET A 316 -12.22 11.54 19.26
CA MET A 316 -13.15 11.04 18.24
C MET A 316 -14.46 11.83 18.34
N PRO A 317 -14.86 12.56 17.30
CA PRO A 317 -16.11 13.33 17.33
C PRO A 317 -17.33 12.41 17.23
N GLU A 318 -18.49 12.93 17.57
CA GLU A 318 -19.77 12.23 17.35
C GLU A 318 -20.10 12.07 15.85
N GLY A 319 -19.61 12.98 15.02
CA GLY A 319 -19.78 13.00 13.58
C GLY A 319 -19.08 14.18 12.94
N TYR A 320 -19.16 14.26 11.64
CA TYR A 320 -18.60 15.34 10.84
C TYR A 320 -19.71 16.05 10.07
N VAL A 321 -19.66 17.37 10.05
CA VAL A 321 -20.53 18.19 9.22
C VAL A 321 -19.77 18.62 7.98
N VAL A 322 -20.29 18.28 6.82
CA VAL A 322 -19.69 18.64 5.52
C VAL A 322 -20.63 19.58 4.79
N PRO A 323 -20.21 20.83 4.52
CA PRO A 323 -21.02 21.76 3.73
C PRO A 323 -21.36 21.19 2.34
N ASN A 324 -22.61 21.33 1.90
CA ASN A 324 -23.04 20.85 0.58
C ASN A 324 -22.27 21.49 -0.59
N SER A 325 -21.68 22.66 -0.37
CA SER A 325 -20.82 23.34 -1.35
C SER A 325 -19.48 22.62 -1.59
N LEU A 326 -19.06 21.72 -0.68
CA LEU A 326 -17.84 20.90 -0.83
C LEU A 326 -18.13 19.62 -1.62
N THR A 327 -18.71 19.75 -2.81
CA THR A 327 -19.14 18.63 -3.66
C THR A 327 -18.03 17.61 -3.93
N ALA A 328 -16.80 18.07 -4.17
CA ALA A 328 -15.65 17.20 -4.39
C ALA A 328 -15.33 16.32 -3.16
N LEU A 329 -15.47 16.84 -1.94
CA LEU A 329 -15.29 16.06 -0.72
C LEU A 329 -16.42 15.05 -0.53
N LEU A 330 -17.68 15.46 -0.78
CA LEU A 330 -18.83 14.56 -0.71
C LEU A 330 -18.69 13.40 -1.69
N GLU A 331 -18.21 13.64 -2.92
CA GLU A 331 -17.93 12.59 -3.89
C GLU A 331 -16.84 11.61 -3.41
N VAL A 332 -15.77 12.10 -2.79
CA VAL A 332 -14.73 11.24 -2.20
C VAL A 332 -15.32 10.38 -1.07
N LEU A 333 -16.09 10.97 -0.16
CA LEU A 333 -16.74 10.24 0.93
C LEU A 333 -17.68 9.15 0.38
N LYS A 334 -18.47 9.46 -0.65
CA LYS A 334 -19.35 8.50 -1.32
C LYS A 334 -18.57 7.33 -1.92
N LYS A 335 -17.45 7.60 -2.59
CA LYS A 335 -16.56 6.55 -3.15
C LYS A 335 -15.96 5.65 -2.06
N HIS A 336 -15.75 6.19 -0.86
CA HIS A 336 -15.36 5.41 0.30
C HIS A 336 -16.53 4.69 1.00
N GLY A 337 -17.75 4.77 0.45
CA GLY A 337 -18.92 4.10 1.01
C GLY A 337 -19.52 4.79 2.24
N PHE A 338 -19.15 6.06 2.51
CA PHE A 338 -19.82 6.82 3.57
C PHE A 338 -21.16 7.36 3.07
N SER A 339 -22.22 7.09 3.84
CA SER A 339 -23.52 7.74 3.69
C SER A 339 -23.56 9.01 4.54
N HIS A 340 -24.33 9.99 4.13
CA HIS A 340 -24.60 11.20 4.91
C HIS A 340 -26.10 11.45 4.96
N ASP A 341 -26.56 11.97 6.08
CA ASP A 341 -27.93 12.46 6.24
C ASP A 341 -27.94 13.95 5.91
N SER A 342 -28.80 14.37 4.99
CA SER A 342 -29.05 15.78 4.72
C SER A 342 -29.96 16.36 5.80
N LYS A 343 -29.44 16.60 7.00
CA LYS A 343 -30.17 17.30 8.06
C LYS A 343 -29.89 18.81 8.02
N THR A 344 -30.93 19.58 8.01
CA THR A 344 -30.91 21.04 7.86
C THR A 344 -30.73 21.83 9.16
N ASN A 345 -30.80 21.19 10.33
CA ASN A 345 -30.72 21.88 11.62
C ASN A 345 -29.79 21.15 12.59
N ILE A 346 -28.53 21.57 12.66
CA ILE A 346 -27.58 21.14 13.68
C ILE A 346 -27.41 22.28 14.68
N GLN A 347 -28.11 22.19 15.80
CA GLN A 347 -27.94 23.10 16.96
C GLN A 347 -26.84 22.60 17.88
N LYS A 348 -25.61 22.47 17.40
CA LYS A 348 -24.48 22.04 18.21
C LYS A 348 -23.24 22.86 17.87
N GLN A 349 -22.37 23.05 18.85
CA GLN A 349 -21.07 23.63 18.64
C GLN A 349 -20.23 22.69 17.77
N VAL A 350 -19.69 23.20 16.65
CA VAL A 350 -18.89 22.44 15.70
C VAL A 350 -17.48 23.00 15.61
N GLU A 351 -16.48 22.14 15.57
CA GLU A 351 -15.12 22.54 15.23
C GLU A 351 -14.91 22.45 13.72
N ILE A 352 -14.28 23.47 13.15
CA ILE A 352 -14.04 23.55 11.72
C ILE A 352 -12.59 23.16 11.43
N TYR A 353 -12.41 22.15 10.59
CA TYR A 353 -11.10 21.74 10.10
C TYR A 353 -10.88 22.29 8.69
N TYR A 354 -9.79 23.01 8.50
CA TYR A 354 -9.37 23.51 7.20
C TYR A 354 -8.32 22.62 6.57
N LEU A 355 -8.55 22.22 5.32
CA LEU A 355 -7.50 21.62 4.50
C LEU A 355 -6.52 22.69 4.05
N LYS A 356 -5.29 22.66 4.58
CA LYS A 356 -4.23 23.55 4.13
C LYS A 356 -3.65 23.01 2.84
N TYR A 357 -4.07 23.54 1.70
CA TYR A 357 -3.40 23.26 0.43
C TYR A 357 -1.99 23.86 0.49
N SER A 358 -0.96 23.03 0.46
CA SER A 358 0.36 23.48 0.06
C SER A 358 0.34 23.56 -1.46
N ALA A 359 0.28 24.78 -2.02
CA ALA A 359 0.45 24.96 -3.45
C ALA A 359 1.77 24.34 -3.89
N THR A 360 1.70 23.36 -4.78
CA THR A 360 2.87 22.88 -5.52
C THR A 360 3.46 24.05 -6.27
N ARG A 361 4.76 24.26 -6.12
CA ARG A 361 5.50 25.28 -6.87
C ARG A 361 5.24 25.10 -8.35
N ASP A 362 4.56 26.05 -8.96
CA ASP A 362 4.55 26.19 -10.41
C ASP A 362 5.99 26.42 -10.87
N LYS A 363 6.54 25.48 -11.66
CA LYS A 363 7.91 25.54 -12.15
C LYS A 363 8.16 26.70 -13.11
N THR A 364 7.12 27.32 -13.64
CA THR A 364 7.21 28.40 -14.62
C THR A 364 7.25 29.80 -14.03
N THR A 365 6.68 30.07 -12.86
CA THR A 365 6.54 31.43 -12.37
C THR A 365 7.32 31.81 -11.11
N LYS A 366 8.02 30.89 -10.45
CA LYS A 366 8.80 31.10 -9.21
C LYS A 366 8.08 31.91 -8.09
N LYS A 367 6.81 32.20 -8.20
CA LYS A 367 6.04 32.92 -7.19
C LYS A 367 5.26 31.96 -6.30
N SER A 368 5.55 31.99 -5.00
CA SER A 368 4.77 31.30 -3.99
C SER A 368 3.52 32.11 -3.67
N ILE A 369 2.34 31.60 -4.02
CA ILE A 369 1.08 32.20 -3.55
C ILE A 369 0.84 31.70 -2.13
N LYS A 370 1.20 32.50 -1.13
CA LYS A 370 0.76 32.31 0.25
C LYS A 370 -0.67 32.85 0.39
N LYS A 371 -1.67 31.99 0.27
CA LYS A 371 -3.00 32.32 0.80
C LYS A 371 -3.02 31.96 2.28
N LYS A 372 -3.01 32.98 3.14
CA LYS A 372 -3.25 32.85 4.57
C LYS A 372 -4.76 32.68 4.75
N ILE A 373 -5.21 31.50 5.15
CA ILE A 373 -6.62 31.30 5.54
C ILE A 373 -6.69 31.60 7.03
N GLN A 374 -7.48 32.59 7.37
CA GLN A 374 -7.75 33.03 8.74
C GLN A 374 -8.82 32.10 9.33
N ILE A 375 -8.63 31.65 10.55
CA ILE A 375 -9.63 30.90 11.32
C ILE A 375 -10.68 31.92 11.74
N ILE A 376 -11.90 31.71 11.28
CA ILE A 376 -13.07 32.51 11.73
C ILE A 376 -13.83 31.60 12.70
N SER A 377 -14.04 32.10 13.92
CA SER A 377 -14.92 31.44 14.90
C SER A 377 -16.36 31.51 14.37
N MET A 378 -17.02 30.38 14.28
CA MET A 378 -18.39 30.29 13.79
C MET A 378 -19.40 30.44 14.94
N SER A 379 -19.50 31.60 15.53
CA SER A 379 -20.73 32.00 16.23
C SER A 379 -21.87 32.43 15.27
N ASP A 380 -21.61 32.55 13.96
CA ASP A 380 -22.50 33.23 13.00
C ASP A 380 -23.03 32.37 11.85
N TYR A 381 -22.91 31.04 11.91
CA TYR A 381 -23.56 30.17 10.94
C TYR A 381 -24.57 29.24 11.60
N VAL A 382 -25.82 29.59 11.48
CA VAL A 382 -26.96 28.68 11.59
C VAL A 382 -27.00 27.92 10.25
N ILE A 383 -26.66 26.67 10.28
CA ILE A 383 -26.82 25.75 9.13
C ILE A 383 -28.00 24.84 9.43
#